data_ee11487a79cb4f9188db028c369d3d31
#
_entry.id   ee11487a79cb4f9188db028c369d3d31
#
_cell.length_a   1.000
_cell.length_b   1.000
_cell.length_c   1.000
_cell.angle_alpha   90.00
_cell.angle_beta   90.00
_cell.angle_gamma   90.00
#
_symmetry.space_group_name_H-M   'P 1'
#
loop_
_entity.id
_entity.type
_entity.pdbx_description
1 polymer ?
#
loop_
_entity_poly.entity_id
_entity_poly.type
_entity_poly.pdbx_seq_one_letter_code
_entity_poly.pdbx_strand_id
1 'polypeptide(L)'
;MQRLPAKVGMRPIAMPVAVFGHDEREPPPPRLAKVQQGIGVLFNLRSRTVCTAFCVAPSIIVTAAHCLYRPTQVGRPRLADFWFARNYNTSRNYARLAGHDSGSTSQNIIAGKTELSTTPPIDATSDWAAVKLATAVCRGHELQIEAVQPDVINQASKAGRVYQLSYHRDYQQWKPAYSQPCRFDRNFGEVTWSQVQKDFSAPDALLLHTCDTGGASSGSPLLMDAAAGPRVVGVNVGTYVLSKVIVQNGAVAKKWSSQLVANTGVAATAFHGAIQTLQSANILEGAAAIRAVQSALERLGLYKAEIDGTYGPILRAAILEFERANGMPATGLPTSTLAQRLRAMSAAR
;
A
#
# COMPACT_ATOMS: atom_id res chain seq x y z
N MET A 1 8.37 -7.87 -54.97
CA MET A 1 7.74 -8.58 -53.86
C MET A 1 8.34 -8.03 -52.55
N GLN A 2 7.68 -7.07 -51.95
CA GLN A 2 8.08 -6.49 -50.65
C GLN A 2 7.49 -7.37 -49.53
N ARG A 3 8.35 -7.87 -48.66
CA ARG A 3 7.93 -8.59 -47.45
C ARG A 3 7.34 -7.59 -46.44
N LEU A 4 6.12 -7.80 -46.04
CA LEU A 4 5.49 -7.10 -44.92
C LEU A 4 6.26 -7.38 -43.60
N PRO A 5 6.41 -6.39 -42.73
CA PRO A 5 7.08 -6.58 -41.44
C PRO A 5 6.24 -7.51 -40.55
N ALA A 6 6.92 -8.40 -39.85
CA ALA A 6 6.32 -9.33 -38.90
C ALA A 6 5.54 -8.58 -37.83
N LYS A 7 4.32 -9.00 -37.55
CA LYS A 7 3.49 -8.53 -36.42
C LYS A 7 4.28 -8.74 -35.13
N VAL A 8 4.66 -7.66 -34.49
CA VAL A 8 5.14 -7.67 -33.09
C VAL A 8 3.97 -8.04 -32.21
N GLY A 9 3.87 -9.33 -31.87
CA GLY A 9 2.91 -9.81 -30.89
C GLY A 9 3.24 -9.18 -29.54
N MET A 10 2.33 -8.39 -28.96
CA MET A 10 2.41 -8.01 -27.56
C MET A 10 2.38 -9.29 -26.72
N ARG A 11 3.55 -9.67 -26.19
CA ARG A 11 3.60 -10.66 -25.11
C ARG A 11 2.90 -10.05 -23.91
N PRO A 12 1.98 -10.75 -23.21
CA PRO A 12 1.48 -10.29 -21.94
C PRO A 12 2.69 -10.06 -21.03
N ILE A 13 2.80 -8.87 -20.43
CA ILE A 13 3.78 -8.61 -19.38
C ILE A 13 3.34 -9.51 -18.23
N ALA A 14 4.02 -10.63 -18.06
CA ALA A 14 3.87 -11.46 -16.88
C ALA A 14 4.16 -10.56 -15.68
N MET A 15 3.19 -10.40 -14.78
CA MET A 15 3.43 -9.78 -13.48
C MET A 15 4.56 -10.60 -12.84
N PRO A 16 5.63 -9.97 -12.36
CA PRO A 16 6.76 -10.73 -11.85
C PRO A 16 6.29 -11.58 -10.67
N VAL A 17 6.33 -12.89 -10.84
CA VAL A 17 6.28 -13.85 -9.77
C VAL A 17 7.67 -13.83 -9.17
N ALA A 18 7.79 -13.51 -7.88
CA ALA A 18 9.05 -13.50 -7.18
C ALA A 18 9.11 -14.70 -6.25
N VAL A 19 9.55 -15.83 -6.81
CA VAL A 19 9.84 -17.08 -6.10
C VAL A 19 11.33 -17.20 -5.92
N PHE A 20 11.78 -17.47 -4.70
CA PHE A 20 13.20 -17.57 -4.32
C PHE A 20 13.59 -19.04 -4.15
N GLY A 21 14.11 -19.63 -5.22
CA GLY A 21 14.45 -21.06 -5.26
C GLY A 21 13.27 -21.92 -5.67
N HIS A 22 12.77 -22.76 -4.77
CA HIS A 22 11.55 -23.53 -4.97
C HIS A 22 10.33 -22.74 -4.49
N ASP A 23 9.18 -22.94 -5.11
CA ASP A 23 7.92 -22.36 -4.65
C ASP A 23 7.49 -23.07 -3.35
N GLU A 24 7.66 -22.37 -2.23
CA GLU A 24 7.36 -22.90 -0.89
C GLU A 24 5.97 -22.46 -0.38
N ARG A 25 5.14 -21.90 -1.26
CA ARG A 25 3.77 -21.53 -0.93
C ARG A 25 2.92 -22.77 -0.67
N GLU A 26 2.19 -22.78 0.43
CA GLU A 26 1.29 -23.88 0.82
C GLU A 26 -0.04 -23.34 1.38
N PRO A 27 -1.07 -24.19 1.55
CA PRO A 27 -2.28 -23.81 2.25
C PRO A 27 -1.98 -23.37 3.68
N PRO A 28 -2.67 -22.34 4.22
CA PRO A 28 -2.43 -21.85 5.56
C PRO A 28 -2.61 -22.96 6.61
N PRO A 29 -1.65 -23.14 7.53
CA PRO A 29 -1.78 -24.13 8.61
C PRO A 29 -2.92 -23.77 9.57
N PRO A 30 -3.54 -24.76 10.27
CA PRO A 30 -4.70 -24.54 11.13
C PRO A 30 -4.50 -23.47 12.22
N ARG A 31 -3.27 -23.29 12.72
CA ARG A 31 -2.92 -22.22 13.68
C ARG A 31 -3.20 -20.81 13.15
N LEU A 32 -3.25 -20.62 11.85
CA LEU A 32 -3.50 -19.34 11.19
C LEU A 32 -4.97 -19.14 10.78
N ALA A 33 -5.88 -20.02 11.12
CA ALA A 33 -7.28 -19.95 10.73
C ALA A 33 -7.95 -18.63 11.15
N LYS A 34 -7.66 -18.09 12.33
CA LYS A 34 -8.16 -16.78 12.77
C LYS A 34 -7.55 -15.63 11.95
N VAL A 35 -6.26 -15.69 11.66
CA VAL A 35 -5.58 -14.68 10.84
C VAL A 35 -6.17 -14.66 9.43
N GLN A 36 -6.38 -15.84 8.83
CA GLN A 36 -6.98 -15.98 7.51
C GLN A 36 -8.34 -15.30 7.42
N GLN A 37 -9.16 -15.33 8.48
CA GLN A 37 -10.45 -14.65 8.51
C GLN A 37 -10.36 -13.13 8.37
N GLY A 38 -9.25 -12.54 8.75
CA GLY A 38 -8.99 -11.09 8.65
C GLY A 38 -8.36 -10.66 7.33
N ILE A 39 -8.05 -11.59 6.43
CA ILE A 39 -7.42 -11.29 5.13
C ILE A 39 -8.45 -11.45 4.02
N GLY A 40 -8.33 -10.67 2.95
CA GLY A 40 -9.25 -10.73 1.83
C GLY A 40 -8.65 -10.22 0.53
N VAL A 41 -9.47 -10.29 -0.50
CA VAL A 41 -9.16 -9.80 -1.85
C VAL A 41 -9.73 -8.39 -2.00
N LEU A 42 -8.87 -7.44 -2.38
CA LEU A 42 -9.26 -6.12 -2.85
C LEU A 42 -9.29 -6.14 -4.37
N PHE A 43 -10.43 -5.85 -4.97
CA PHE A 43 -10.57 -5.93 -6.42
C PHE A 43 -11.40 -4.81 -7.01
N ASN A 44 -11.11 -4.49 -8.27
CA ASN A 44 -11.84 -3.57 -9.09
C ASN A 44 -12.02 -4.23 -10.48
N LEU A 45 -13.23 -4.65 -10.80
CA LEU A 45 -13.52 -5.39 -12.03
C LEU A 45 -13.31 -4.53 -13.29
N ARG A 46 -13.54 -3.21 -13.18
CA ARG A 46 -13.40 -2.28 -14.31
C ARG A 46 -11.94 -2.08 -14.70
N SER A 47 -11.06 -1.82 -13.71
CA SER A 47 -9.63 -1.67 -13.94
C SER A 47 -8.86 -3.00 -13.97
N ARG A 48 -9.55 -4.12 -13.67
CA ARG A 48 -8.96 -5.47 -13.53
C ARG A 48 -7.87 -5.55 -12.44
N THR A 49 -7.91 -4.63 -11.49
CA THR A 49 -7.01 -4.66 -10.34
C THR A 49 -7.44 -5.78 -9.39
N VAL A 50 -6.48 -6.54 -8.92
CA VAL A 50 -6.66 -7.54 -7.85
C VAL A 50 -5.43 -7.51 -6.97
N CYS A 51 -5.66 -7.32 -5.67
CA CYS A 51 -4.63 -7.28 -4.63
C CYS A 51 -5.13 -8.03 -3.39
N THR A 52 -4.26 -8.23 -2.44
CA THR A 52 -4.60 -8.62 -1.08
C THR A 52 -4.81 -7.39 -0.21
N ALA A 53 -5.68 -7.48 0.77
CA ALA A 53 -5.82 -6.50 1.84
C ALA A 53 -6.17 -7.22 3.14
N PHE A 54 -6.01 -6.56 4.28
CA PHE A 54 -6.29 -7.16 5.58
C PHE A 54 -6.97 -6.18 6.54
N CYS A 55 -7.81 -6.73 7.40
CA CYS A 55 -8.59 -6.02 8.41
C CYS A 55 -7.72 -5.57 9.58
N VAL A 56 -7.83 -4.30 9.99
CA VAL A 56 -7.11 -3.73 11.14
C VAL A 56 -8.03 -3.03 12.14
N ALA A 57 -9.29 -2.77 11.73
CA ALA A 57 -10.37 -2.27 12.57
C ALA A 57 -11.71 -2.75 12.00
N PRO A 58 -12.84 -2.60 12.69
CA PRO A 58 -14.15 -3.11 12.23
C PRO A 58 -14.52 -2.73 10.79
N SER A 59 -14.08 -1.57 10.32
CA SER A 59 -14.31 -1.06 8.96
C SER A 59 -13.07 -0.48 8.31
N ILE A 60 -11.87 -0.86 8.74
CA ILE A 60 -10.61 -0.36 8.15
C ILE A 60 -9.75 -1.54 7.71
N ILE A 61 -9.27 -1.44 6.48
CA ILE A 61 -8.29 -2.37 5.90
C ILE A 61 -6.98 -1.65 5.58
N VAL A 62 -5.90 -2.43 5.46
CA VAL A 62 -4.62 -1.97 4.91
C VAL A 62 -4.33 -2.75 3.63
N THR A 63 -3.73 -2.07 2.66
CA THR A 63 -3.26 -2.62 1.39
C THR A 63 -2.08 -1.81 0.86
N ALA A 64 -1.52 -2.16 -0.30
CA ALA A 64 -0.54 -1.34 -1.00
C ALA A 64 -1.23 -0.16 -1.72
N ALA A 65 -0.61 1.02 -1.71
CA ALA A 65 -1.18 2.22 -2.36
C ALA A 65 -1.31 2.06 -3.88
N HIS A 66 -0.36 1.38 -4.52
CA HIS A 66 -0.43 1.12 -5.97
C HIS A 66 -1.66 0.29 -6.37
N CYS A 67 -2.22 -0.51 -5.46
CA CYS A 67 -3.45 -1.26 -5.70
C CYS A 67 -4.65 -0.35 -5.99
N LEU A 68 -4.67 0.85 -5.39
CA LEU A 68 -5.73 1.84 -5.54
C LEU A 68 -5.44 2.86 -6.64
N TYR A 69 -4.18 3.24 -6.81
CA TYR A 69 -3.82 4.44 -7.56
C TYR A 69 -3.03 4.20 -8.84
N ARG A 70 -2.42 3.02 -9.02
CA ARG A 70 -1.60 2.73 -10.20
C ARG A 70 -2.46 2.74 -11.47
N PRO A 71 -2.08 3.50 -12.50
CA PRO A 71 -2.74 3.43 -13.79
C PRO A 71 -2.69 2.02 -14.38
N THR A 72 -3.77 1.60 -14.99
CA THR A 72 -3.90 0.34 -15.70
C THR A 72 -4.07 0.59 -17.20
N GLN A 73 -4.16 -0.45 -18.01
CA GLN A 73 -4.42 -0.32 -19.46
C GLN A 73 -5.73 0.38 -19.78
N VAL A 74 -6.69 0.39 -18.85
CA VAL A 74 -7.99 1.07 -18.98
C VAL A 74 -8.03 2.42 -18.25
N GLY A 75 -6.88 2.95 -17.86
CA GLY A 75 -6.73 4.21 -17.14
C GLY A 75 -6.55 4.06 -15.63
N ARG A 76 -6.67 5.19 -14.92
CA ARG A 76 -6.60 5.18 -13.45
C ARG A 76 -7.85 4.52 -12.86
N PRO A 77 -7.72 3.64 -11.86
CA PRO A 77 -8.85 3.05 -11.17
C PRO A 77 -9.68 4.13 -10.47
N ARG A 78 -11.02 3.99 -10.51
CA ARG A 78 -11.91 4.82 -9.68
C ARG A 78 -12.08 4.16 -8.33
N LEU A 79 -11.92 4.91 -7.26
CA LEU A 79 -12.01 4.39 -5.89
C LEU A 79 -13.41 3.81 -5.60
N ALA A 80 -14.48 4.39 -6.15
CA ALA A 80 -15.85 3.90 -6.00
C ALA A 80 -16.10 2.50 -6.61
N ASP A 81 -15.24 2.05 -7.52
CA ASP A 81 -15.40 0.77 -8.19
C ASP A 81 -14.67 -0.39 -7.45
N PHE A 82 -14.03 -0.10 -6.31
CA PHE A 82 -13.34 -1.10 -5.50
C PHE A 82 -14.28 -1.81 -4.53
N TRP A 83 -14.01 -3.10 -4.40
CA TRP A 83 -14.61 -3.98 -3.42
C TRP A 83 -13.54 -4.71 -2.62
N PHE A 84 -13.77 -4.86 -1.34
CA PHE A 84 -13.01 -5.76 -0.47
C PHE A 84 -13.87 -6.97 -0.14
N ALA A 85 -13.35 -8.17 -0.39
CA ALA A 85 -13.97 -9.44 -0.05
C ALA A 85 -13.15 -10.13 1.03
N ARG A 86 -13.59 -10.00 2.28
CA ARG A 86 -12.92 -10.65 3.42
C ARG A 86 -13.12 -12.16 3.36
N ASN A 87 -12.03 -12.92 3.57
CA ASN A 87 -12.03 -14.39 3.49
C ASN A 87 -12.79 -14.89 2.26
N TYR A 88 -12.28 -14.59 1.09
CA TYR A 88 -12.96 -14.68 -0.21
C TYR A 88 -13.71 -15.98 -0.50
N ASN A 89 -13.37 -17.07 0.18
CA ASN A 89 -14.05 -18.37 0.02
C ASN A 89 -15.53 -18.37 0.45
N THR A 90 -15.99 -17.34 1.15
CA THR A 90 -17.35 -17.24 1.66
C THR A 90 -18.04 -16.00 1.10
N SER A 91 -18.86 -16.16 0.12
CA SER A 91 -19.45 -15.18 -0.78
C SER A 91 -20.27 -14.01 -0.19
N ARG A 92 -20.24 -13.74 1.11
CA ARG A 92 -21.10 -12.75 1.74
C ARG A 92 -20.40 -11.61 2.50
N ASN A 93 -19.08 -11.61 2.59
CA ASN A 93 -18.33 -10.64 3.38
C ASN A 93 -17.70 -9.57 2.49
N TYR A 94 -18.52 -8.87 1.69
CA TYR A 94 -18.10 -7.83 0.78
C TYR A 94 -18.43 -6.44 1.31
N ALA A 95 -17.52 -5.50 1.11
CA ALA A 95 -17.75 -4.09 1.34
C ALA A 95 -17.14 -3.25 0.22
N ARG A 96 -17.79 -2.14 -0.12
CA ARG A 96 -17.17 -1.07 -0.92
C ARG A 96 -16.27 -0.21 -0.04
N LEU A 97 -15.40 0.58 -0.64
CA LEU A 97 -14.72 1.65 0.07
C LEU A 97 -15.74 2.70 0.52
N ALA A 98 -15.52 3.34 1.66
CA ALA A 98 -16.44 4.33 2.20
C ALA A 98 -16.38 5.65 1.43
N GLY A 99 -17.50 6.35 1.38
CA GLY A 99 -17.64 7.71 0.85
C GLY A 99 -17.79 7.79 -0.66
N HIS A 100 -17.95 9.04 -1.12
CA HIS A 100 -17.89 9.39 -2.53
C HIS A 100 -16.46 9.84 -2.85
N ASP A 101 -15.93 9.45 -3.98
CA ASP A 101 -14.61 9.88 -4.39
C ASP A 101 -14.68 10.97 -5.47
N SER A 102 -13.70 11.85 -5.45
CA SER A 102 -13.42 12.82 -6.52
C SER A 102 -12.43 12.24 -7.54
N GLY A 103 -12.60 10.95 -7.89
CA GLY A 103 -11.75 10.23 -8.81
C GLY A 103 -10.56 9.55 -8.14
N SER A 104 -9.54 10.28 -7.75
CA SER A 104 -8.29 9.75 -7.19
C SER A 104 -8.06 10.09 -5.70
N THR A 105 -8.97 10.81 -5.06
CA THR A 105 -8.87 11.18 -3.64
C THR A 105 -10.14 10.82 -2.88
N SER A 106 -9.99 10.40 -1.64
CA SER A 106 -11.10 10.11 -0.72
C SER A 106 -10.72 10.53 0.70
N GLN A 107 -11.68 11.11 1.42
CA GLN A 107 -11.55 11.43 2.85
C GLN A 107 -11.45 10.17 3.72
N ASN A 108 -11.74 9.02 3.17
CA ASN A 108 -11.74 7.73 3.85
C ASN A 108 -10.48 6.91 3.60
N ILE A 109 -9.43 7.53 3.04
CA ILE A 109 -8.15 6.87 2.75
C ILE A 109 -6.98 7.75 3.19
N ILE A 110 -6.07 7.17 3.97
CA ILE A 110 -4.74 7.71 4.20
C ILE A 110 -3.74 6.81 3.49
N ALA A 111 -2.93 7.37 2.62
CA ALA A 111 -1.88 6.64 1.90
C ALA A 111 -0.55 7.35 2.04
N GLY A 112 0.54 6.62 1.98
CA GLY A 112 1.88 7.20 1.98
C GLY A 112 2.06 8.11 0.77
N LYS A 113 1.93 7.57 -0.45
CA LYS A 113 1.86 8.32 -1.71
C LYS A 113 0.81 7.75 -2.64
N THR A 114 0.22 8.60 -3.46
CA THR A 114 -0.73 8.20 -4.53
C THR A 114 -0.05 8.03 -5.89
N GLU A 115 1.11 8.65 -6.07
CA GLU A 115 1.98 8.50 -7.21
C GLU A 115 3.35 8.04 -6.71
N LEU A 116 3.79 6.89 -7.21
CA LEU A 116 4.98 6.20 -6.72
C LEU A 116 6.03 6.13 -7.82
N SER A 117 7.28 6.52 -7.51
CA SER A 117 8.42 6.21 -8.37
C SER A 117 8.79 4.74 -8.23
N THR A 118 8.92 4.06 -9.35
CA THR A 118 9.45 2.68 -9.45
C THR A 118 10.89 2.64 -9.97
N THR A 119 11.48 3.82 -10.22
CA THR A 119 12.89 4.01 -10.54
C THR A 119 13.56 4.75 -9.38
N PRO A 120 14.87 4.57 -9.18
CA PRO A 120 15.59 5.25 -8.09
C PRO A 120 15.46 6.79 -8.12
N PRO A 121 15.16 7.42 -6.97
CA PRO A 121 14.85 6.79 -5.70
C PRO A 121 13.42 6.19 -5.68
N ILE A 122 13.35 4.87 -5.37
CA ILE A 122 12.11 4.09 -5.39
C ILE A 122 11.26 4.41 -4.15
N ASP A 123 9.95 4.63 -4.34
CA ASP A 123 9.02 5.03 -3.27
C ASP A 123 8.36 3.84 -2.54
N ALA A 124 9.02 2.68 -2.46
CA ALA A 124 8.42 1.47 -1.88
C ALA A 124 7.92 1.67 -0.45
N THR A 125 8.62 2.45 0.38
CA THR A 125 8.23 2.72 1.78
C THR A 125 7.01 3.63 1.93
N SER A 126 6.58 4.27 0.84
CA SER A 126 5.35 5.06 0.76
C SER A 126 4.21 4.31 0.07
N ASP A 127 4.42 3.04 -0.31
CA ASP A 127 3.44 2.23 -1.03
C ASP A 127 2.50 1.46 -0.08
N TRP A 128 1.78 2.20 0.75
CA TRP A 128 0.77 1.66 1.66
C TRP A 128 -0.46 2.56 1.69
N ALA A 129 -1.62 1.98 2.00
CA ALA A 129 -2.86 2.70 2.21
C ALA A 129 -3.71 2.06 3.32
N ALA A 130 -4.17 2.89 4.25
CA ALA A 130 -5.24 2.56 5.19
C ALA A 130 -6.56 3.07 4.62
N VAL A 131 -7.58 2.22 4.56
CA VAL A 131 -8.80 2.46 3.80
C VAL A 131 -10.02 2.13 4.65
N LYS A 132 -10.95 3.07 4.78
CA LYS A 132 -12.24 2.86 5.46
C LYS A 132 -13.24 2.22 4.50
N LEU A 133 -13.93 1.21 4.98
CA LEU A 133 -14.99 0.50 4.28
C LEU A 133 -16.37 1.06 4.63
N ALA A 134 -17.32 0.96 3.70
CA ALA A 134 -18.70 1.41 3.89
C ALA A 134 -19.44 0.61 4.96
N THR A 135 -19.01 -0.62 5.24
CA THR A 135 -19.61 -1.50 6.26
C THR A 135 -18.52 -2.20 7.08
N ALA A 136 -18.86 -2.58 8.32
CA ALA A 136 -17.94 -3.16 9.29
C ALA A 136 -17.73 -4.68 9.06
N VAL A 137 -17.36 -5.09 7.84
CA VAL A 137 -17.14 -6.52 7.50
C VAL A 137 -15.95 -7.15 8.20
N CYS A 138 -15.08 -6.33 8.78
CA CYS A 138 -13.89 -6.77 9.52
C CYS A 138 -14.17 -7.07 11.00
N ARG A 139 -15.33 -6.68 11.54
CA ARG A 139 -15.64 -6.79 12.97
C ARG A 139 -15.43 -8.20 13.52
N GLY A 140 -14.59 -8.32 14.55
CA GLY A 140 -14.21 -9.59 15.18
C GLY A 140 -13.16 -10.40 14.43
N HIS A 141 -12.58 -9.81 13.35
CA HIS A 141 -11.55 -10.44 12.53
C HIS A 141 -10.35 -9.51 12.26
N GLU A 142 -10.21 -8.49 13.09
CA GLU A 142 -9.13 -7.51 13.00
C GLU A 142 -7.78 -8.16 13.36
N LEU A 143 -6.79 -7.95 12.52
CA LEU A 143 -5.42 -8.35 12.79
C LEU A 143 -4.75 -7.31 13.68
N GLN A 144 -4.04 -7.77 14.68
CA GLN A 144 -3.29 -6.91 15.58
C GLN A 144 -2.00 -6.48 14.94
N ILE A 145 -1.71 -5.18 15.01
CA ILE A 145 -0.48 -4.60 14.47
C ILE A 145 0.56 -4.47 15.58
N GLU A 146 1.80 -4.80 15.24
CA GLU A 146 2.97 -4.54 16.07
C GLU A 146 3.95 -3.65 15.28
N ALA A 147 3.96 -2.36 15.61
CA ALA A 147 4.77 -1.37 14.94
C ALA A 147 6.21 -1.39 15.48
N VAL A 148 6.98 -2.38 15.08
CA VAL A 148 8.40 -2.55 15.45
C VAL A 148 9.33 -2.10 14.31
N GLN A 149 10.57 -1.79 14.67
CA GLN A 149 11.58 -1.40 13.69
C GLN A 149 12.01 -2.61 12.82
N PRO A 150 12.44 -2.39 11.57
CA PRO A 150 12.87 -3.47 10.67
C PRO A 150 13.91 -4.42 11.26
N ASP A 151 14.81 -3.94 12.10
CA ASP A 151 15.84 -4.79 12.72
C ASP A 151 15.25 -5.85 13.68
N VAL A 152 14.15 -5.53 14.36
CA VAL A 152 13.43 -6.49 15.20
C VAL A 152 12.82 -7.59 14.31
N ILE A 153 12.27 -7.22 13.16
CA ILE A 153 11.70 -8.14 12.19
C ILE A 153 12.79 -9.04 11.60
N ASN A 154 13.94 -8.45 11.22
CA ASN A 154 15.09 -9.18 10.70
C ASN A 154 15.59 -10.22 11.74
N GLN A 155 15.66 -9.85 13.00
CA GLN A 155 16.03 -10.79 14.07
C GLN A 155 15.00 -11.92 14.25
N ALA A 156 13.71 -11.59 14.23
CA ALA A 156 12.63 -12.57 14.32
C ALA A 156 12.66 -13.54 13.13
N SER A 157 13.00 -13.08 11.93
CA SER A 157 13.07 -13.93 10.74
C SER A 157 14.19 -14.98 10.84
N LYS A 158 15.33 -14.64 11.46
CA LYS A 158 16.41 -15.62 11.73
C LYS A 158 15.97 -16.78 12.61
N ALA A 159 14.93 -16.56 13.43
CA ALA A 159 14.31 -17.58 14.27
C ALA A 159 13.10 -18.27 13.59
N GLY A 160 12.89 -18.06 12.28
CA GLY A 160 11.78 -18.64 11.53
C GLY A 160 10.40 -18.14 11.96
N ARG A 161 10.29 -16.93 12.53
CA ARG A 161 9.04 -16.41 13.10
C ARG A 161 8.33 -15.40 12.21
N VAL A 162 8.86 -15.09 11.00
CA VAL A 162 8.26 -14.11 10.09
C VAL A 162 7.88 -14.80 8.78
N TYR A 163 6.66 -14.54 8.30
CA TYR A 163 6.08 -15.17 7.12
C TYR A 163 5.02 -14.27 6.50
N GLN A 164 4.49 -14.70 5.35
CA GLN A 164 3.43 -13.99 4.63
C GLN A 164 2.18 -14.87 4.48
N LEU A 165 1.02 -14.23 4.49
CA LEU A 165 -0.24 -14.86 4.14
C LEU A 165 -0.97 -13.97 3.11
N SER A 166 -1.19 -14.49 1.90
CA SER A 166 -1.68 -13.66 0.78
C SER A 166 -2.50 -14.44 -0.24
N TYR A 167 -3.27 -13.71 -1.05
CA TYR A 167 -3.88 -14.25 -2.24
C TYR A 167 -2.95 -14.08 -3.44
N HIS A 168 -2.98 -15.06 -4.36
CA HIS A 168 -2.17 -15.06 -5.58
C HIS A 168 -3.03 -15.43 -6.79
N ARG A 169 -2.68 -14.95 -7.97
CA ARG A 169 -3.34 -15.33 -9.23
C ARG A 169 -2.81 -16.64 -9.80
N ASP A 170 -1.57 -16.96 -9.49
CA ASP A 170 -0.78 -18.06 -10.01
C ASP A 170 -0.70 -19.27 -9.07
N TYR A 171 -1.31 -19.18 -7.88
CA TYR A 171 -1.35 -20.24 -6.88
C TYR A 171 -2.78 -20.47 -6.41
N GLN A 172 -3.31 -21.67 -6.53
CA GLN A 172 -4.66 -22.08 -6.10
C GLN A 172 -5.67 -20.92 -6.14
N GLN A 173 -6.13 -20.58 -7.32
CA GLN A 173 -6.91 -19.38 -7.62
C GLN A 173 -7.92 -19.04 -6.51
N TRP A 174 -7.80 -17.84 -5.95
CA TRP A 174 -8.68 -17.27 -4.93
C TRP A 174 -8.65 -17.96 -3.56
N LYS A 175 -7.65 -18.81 -3.30
CA LYS A 175 -7.37 -19.29 -1.96
C LYS A 175 -6.15 -18.57 -1.42
N PRO A 176 -6.12 -18.27 -0.08
CA PRO A 176 -4.93 -17.72 0.51
C PRO A 176 -3.80 -18.76 0.52
N ALA A 177 -2.59 -18.30 0.29
CA ALA A 177 -1.39 -19.10 0.43
C ALA A 177 -0.57 -18.58 1.62
N TYR A 178 0.02 -19.50 2.32
CA TYR A 178 1.02 -19.27 3.35
C TYR A 178 2.40 -19.44 2.69
N SER A 179 3.19 -18.39 2.66
CA SER A 179 4.62 -18.50 2.39
C SER A 179 5.28 -18.92 3.69
N GLN A 180 6.04 -20.02 3.66
CA GLN A 180 6.77 -20.51 4.83
C GLN A 180 7.67 -19.42 5.42
N PRO A 181 8.22 -19.59 6.63
CA PRO A 181 9.11 -18.60 7.21
C PRO A 181 10.22 -18.21 6.25
N CYS A 182 10.27 -16.94 5.91
CA CYS A 182 11.13 -16.39 4.90
C CYS A 182 12.17 -15.45 5.51
N ARG A 183 13.27 -15.25 4.81
CA ARG A 183 14.35 -14.39 5.28
C ARG A 183 13.96 -12.92 5.13
N PHE A 184 14.21 -12.14 6.17
CA PHE A 184 14.23 -10.68 6.16
C PHE A 184 15.64 -10.21 6.49
N ASP A 185 16.20 -9.30 5.70
CA ASP A 185 17.55 -8.77 5.91
C ASP A 185 17.69 -7.39 5.24
N ARG A 186 18.74 -6.66 5.59
CA ARG A 186 19.16 -5.44 4.92
C ARG A 186 20.02 -5.69 3.68
N ASN A 187 20.65 -6.86 3.60
CA ASN A 187 21.55 -7.24 2.52
C ASN A 187 21.07 -8.52 1.83
N PHE A 188 21.10 -8.52 0.48
CA PHE A 188 20.71 -9.68 -0.33
C PHE A 188 21.71 -9.90 -1.47
N GLY A 189 22.41 -11.04 -1.45
CA GLY A 189 23.44 -11.34 -2.43
C GLY A 189 24.54 -10.28 -2.45
N GLU A 190 24.78 -9.67 -3.60
CA GLU A 190 25.75 -8.60 -3.78
C GLU A 190 25.21 -7.21 -3.40
N VAL A 191 23.91 -7.08 -3.12
CA VAL A 191 23.27 -5.81 -2.77
C VAL A 191 23.46 -5.52 -1.30
N THR A 192 24.22 -4.47 -1.03
CA THR A 192 24.47 -3.99 0.34
C THR A 192 23.45 -2.95 0.77
N TRP A 193 23.32 -2.73 2.08
CA TRP A 193 22.48 -1.67 2.62
C TRP A 193 22.81 -0.28 2.08
N SER A 194 24.10 0.01 1.84
CA SER A 194 24.52 1.28 1.22
C SER A 194 23.95 1.46 -0.19
N GLN A 195 23.80 0.39 -0.97
CA GLN A 195 23.15 0.45 -2.27
C GLN A 195 21.63 0.66 -2.11
N VAL A 196 20.99 -0.06 -1.19
CA VAL A 196 19.57 0.10 -0.87
C VAL A 196 19.24 1.54 -0.48
N GLN A 197 20.08 2.17 0.35
CA GLN A 197 19.90 3.58 0.75
C GLN A 197 19.98 4.57 -0.42
N LYS A 198 20.68 4.24 -1.47
CA LYS A 198 20.73 5.05 -2.70
C LYS A 198 19.54 4.81 -3.61
N ASP A 199 19.04 3.58 -3.64
CA ASP A 199 17.99 3.17 -4.57
C ASP A 199 16.59 3.47 -4.06
N PHE A 200 16.41 3.60 -2.74
CA PHE A 200 15.09 3.82 -2.13
C PHE A 200 14.98 5.17 -1.42
N SER A 201 13.82 5.82 -1.57
CA SER A 201 13.46 6.96 -0.74
C SER A 201 13.03 6.47 0.66
N ALA A 202 13.53 7.14 1.73
CA ALA A 202 13.19 6.84 3.12
C ALA A 202 13.30 5.35 3.51
N PRO A 203 14.49 4.71 3.38
CA PRO A 203 14.65 3.27 3.52
C PRO A 203 14.45 2.74 4.95
N ASP A 204 14.32 3.61 5.96
CA ASP A 204 14.20 3.21 7.38
C ASP A 204 12.98 2.33 7.68
N ALA A 205 11.91 2.45 6.90
CA ALA A 205 10.73 1.60 7.01
C ALA A 205 10.71 0.47 5.96
N LEU A 206 11.77 0.31 5.17
CA LEU A 206 11.84 -0.71 4.13
C LEU A 206 12.08 -2.10 4.74
N LEU A 207 11.28 -3.05 4.28
CA LEU A 207 11.48 -4.48 4.52
C LEU A 207 11.89 -5.13 3.20
N LEU A 208 13.03 -5.81 3.19
CA LEU A 208 13.44 -6.69 2.09
C LEU A 208 13.26 -8.14 2.56
N HIS A 209 12.61 -8.98 1.74
CA HIS A 209 12.30 -10.35 2.14
C HIS A 209 12.27 -11.33 0.96
N THR A 210 12.36 -12.63 1.29
CA THR A 210 12.28 -13.73 0.34
C THR A 210 10.99 -14.54 0.39
N CYS A 211 9.95 -14.04 1.07
CA CYS A 211 8.65 -14.74 1.01
C CYS A 211 8.21 -14.83 -0.45
N ASP A 212 7.76 -16.01 -0.88
CA ASP A 212 7.31 -16.23 -2.25
C ASP A 212 6.04 -15.46 -2.56
N THR A 213 6.10 -14.65 -3.61
CA THR A 213 5.00 -13.79 -4.03
C THR A 213 4.60 -14.04 -5.48
N GLY A 214 3.37 -13.70 -5.79
CA GLY A 214 2.85 -13.74 -7.15
C GLY A 214 1.88 -12.59 -7.42
N GLY A 215 1.25 -12.58 -8.56
CA GLY A 215 0.22 -11.59 -8.88
C GLY A 215 -0.89 -11.60 -7.83
N ALA A 216 -1.32 -10.44 -7.35
CA ALA A 216 -2.27 -10.17 -6.27
C ALA A 216 -1.74 -10.28 -4.83
N SER A 217 -0.48 -10.65 -4.61
CA SER A 217 0.12 -10.62 -3.26
C SER A 217 0.36 -9.21 -2.70
N SER A 218 0.41 -8.20 -3.57
CA SER A 218 0.52 -6.79 -3.14
C SER A 218 -0.56 -6.44 -2.12
N GLY A 219 -0.17 -5.78 -1.03
CA GLY A 219 -1.05 -5.39 0.05
C GLY A 219 -1.30 -6.49 1.10
N SER A 220 -0.66 -7.64 1.00
CA SER A 220 -0.78 -8.69 2.02
C SER A 220 0.01 -8.37 3.28
N PRO A 221 -0.45 -8.86 4.45
CA PRO A 221 0.27 -8.69 5.70
C PRO A 221 1.56 -9.51 5.72
N LEU A 222 2.63 -8.91 6.23
CA LEU A 222 3.81 -9.58 6.73
C LEU A 222 3.59 -9.82 8.22
N LEU A 223 3.67 -11.07 8.63
CA LEU A 223 3.27 -11.55 9.94
C LEU A 223 4.47 -12.02 10.74
N MET A 224 4.45 -11.74 12.04
CA MET A 224 5.46 -12.22 13.01
C MET A 224 4.76 -12.94 14.15
N ASP A 225 5.22 -14.15 14.47
CA ASP A 225 4.74 -14.88 15.65
C ASP A 225 5.24 -14.17 16.93
N ALA A 226 4.29 -13.83 17.79
CA ALA A 226 4.52 -13.27 19.13
C ALA A 226 3.83 -14.15 20.19
N ALA A 227 4.13 -13.93 21.47
CA ALA A 227 3.59 -14.73 22.58
C ALA A 227 2.05 -14.77 22.61
N ALA A 228 1.40 -13.66 22.25
CA ALA A 228 -0.06 -13.55 22.20
C ALA A 228 -0.66 -13.87 20.82
N GLY A 229 0.08 -14.56 19.95
CA GLY A 229 -0.31 -14.93 18.59
C GLY A 229 0.28 -14.02 17.51
N PRO A 230 -0.01 -14.32 16.23
CA PRO A 230 0.56 -13.59 15.10
C PRO A 230 0.22 -12.10 15.09
N ARG A 231 1.21 -11.26 14.74
CA ARG A 231 1.11 -9.81 14.64
C ARG A 231 1.46 -9.35 13.23
N VAL A 232 0.77 -8.35 12.72
CA VAL A 232 1.15 -7.68 11.48
C VAL A 232 2.30 -6.73 11.78
N VAL A 233 3.45 -6.96 11.15
CA VAL A 233 4.65 -6.12 11.28
C VAL A 233 4.95 -5.31 10.02
N GLY A 234 4.24 -5.58 8.92
CA GLY A 234 4.39 -4.85 7.66
C GLY A 234 3.38 -5.26 6.62
N VAL A 235 3.49 -4.63 5.45
CA VAL A 235 2.70 -4.90 4.25
C VAL A 235 3.62 -5.17 3.07
N ASN A 236 3.36 -6.24 2.30
CA ASN A 236 4.08 -6.56 1.07
C ASN A 236 3.64 -5.64 -0.06
N VAL A 237 4.59 -5.07 -0.81
CA VAL A 237 4.26 -4.06 -1.82
C VAL A 237 4.86 -4.32 -3.20
N GLY A 238 5.99 -5.03 -3.31
CA GLY A 238 6.60 -5.21 -4.62
C GLY A 238 7.84 -6.08 -4.60
N THR A 239 8.67 -5.87 -5.64
CA THR A 239 9.88 -6.66 -5.86
C THR A 239 11.02 -5.74 -6.27
N TYR A 240 12.17 -5.90 -5.64
CA TYR A 240 13.40 -5.22 -5.99
C TYR A 240 14.20 -6.08 -6.97
N VAL A 241 14.45 -5.50 -8.13
CA VAL A 241 15.17 -6.14 -9.24
C VAL A 241 16.30 -5.25 -9.67
N LEU A 242 17.53 -5.77 -9.70
CA LEU A 242 18.65 -5.08 -10.32
C LEU A 242 18.56 -5.21 -11.84
N SER A 243 18.55 -4.11 -12.57
CA SER A 243 18.62 -4.08 -14.02
C SER A 243 19.95 -3.54 -14.47
N LYS A 244 20.73 -4.33 -15.24
CA LYS A 244 21.90 -3.83 -15.96
C LYS A 244 21.44 -3.26 -17.30
N VAL A 245 21.84 -2.04 -17.59
CA VAL A 245 21.51 -1.34 -18.82
C VAL A 245 22.81 -0.97 -19.51
N ILE A 246 22.95 -1.32 -20.80
CA ILE A 246 24.03 -0.79 -21.64
C ILE A 246 23.49 0.48 -22.28
N VAL A 247 24.16 1.60 -22.01
CA VAL A 247 23.89 2.88 -22.65
C VAL A 247 24.95 3.08 -23.75
N GLN A 248 24.48 3.30 -24.99
CA GLN A 248 25.32 3.72 -26.10
C GLN A 248 24.78 5.04 -26.64
N ASN A 249 25.65 6.03 -26.80
CA ASN A 249 25.33 7.36 -27.31
C ASN A 249 24.17 8.04 -26.54
N GLY A 250 24.13 7.88 -25.22
CA GLY A 250 23.08 8.46 -24.38
C GLY A 250 21.73 7.76 -24.41
N ALA A 251 21.58 6.69 -25.22
CA ALA A 251 20.37 5.88 -25.31
C ALA A 251 20.59 4.46 -24.77
N VAL A 252 19.54 3.86 -24.21
CA VAL A 252 19.58 2.47 -23.73
C VAL A 252 19.63 1.54 -24.92
N ALA A 253 20.84 1.00 -25.21
CA ALA A 253 21.08 0.07 -26.31
C ALA A 253 20.65 -1.36 -25.97
N LYS A 254 20.77 -1.79 -24.70
CA LYS A 254 20.36 -3.12 -24.25
C LYS A 254 19.99 -3.08 -22.76
N LYS A 255 18.82 -3.62 -22.43
CA LYS A 255 18.40 -3.87 -21.06
C LYS A 255 18.49 -5.37 -20.80
N TRP A 256 19.29 -5.79 -19.84
CA TRP A 256 19.20 -7.14 -19.31
C TRP A 256 18.28 -7.13 -18.09
N SER A 257 17.24 -7.95 -18.15
CA SER A 257 16.50 -8.29 -16.95
C SER A 257 17.46 -9.07 -16.06
N SER A 258 17.66 -8.59 -14.95
CA SER A 258 18.67 -8.93 -14.04
C SER A 258 18.11 -9.74 -12.90
N GLN A 259 18.94 -9.90 -11.98
CA GLN A 259 18.79 -10.66 -10.77
C GLN A 259 17.66 -10.13 -9.91
N LEU A 260 16.71 -11.01 -9.61
CA LEU A 260 15.75 -10.83 -8.54
C LEU A 260 16.54 -10.73 -7.21
N VAL A 261 16.41 -9.60 -6.52
CA VAL A 261 17.14 -9.38 -5.27
C VAL A 261 16.32 -9.81 -4.08
N ALA A 262 15.15 -9.19 -3.89
CA ALA A 262 14.24 -9.42 -2.78
C ALA A 262 12.83 -8.90 -3.13
N ASN A 263 11.83 -9.37 -2.43
CA ASN A 263 10.57 -8.64 -2.36
C ASN A 263 10.70 -7.44 -1.42
N THR A 264 9.84 -6.45 -1.63
CA THR A 264 9.78 -5.23 -0.83
C THR A 264 8.50 -5.18 -0.01
N GLY A 265 8.65 -4.79 1.24
CA GLY A 265 7.54 -4.50 2.14
C GLY A 265 7.76 -3.18 2.88
N VAL A 266 6.72 -2.71 3.51
CA VAL A 266 6.73 -1.52 4.37
C VAL A 266 6.47 -1.94 5.80
N ALA A 267 7.34 -1.56 6.73
CA ALA A 267 7.16 -1.82 8.15
C ALA A 267 5.92 -1.08 8.71
N ALA A 268 5.24 -1.70 9.64
CA ALA A 268 4.02 -1.16 10.25
C ALA A 268 4.22 0.21 10.92
N THR A 269 5.45 0.55 11.30
CA THR A 269 5.82 1.88 11.81
C THR A 269 5.44 3.02 10.87
N ALA A 270 5.42 2.76 9.54
CA ALA A 270 5.07 3.77 8.54
C ALA A 270 3.57 4.09 8.47
N PHE A 271 2.69 3.14 8.81
CA PHE A 271 1.24 3.29 8.60
C PHE A 271 0.36 3.11 9.84
N HIS A 272 0.92 2.67 10.96
CA HIS A 272 0.14 2.45 12.20
C HIS A 272 -0.58 3.72 12.67
N GLY A 273 0.12 4.88 12.66
CA GLY A 273 -0.48 6.17 13.01
C GLY A 273 -1.65 6.59 12.10
N ALA A 274 -1.58 6.24 10.81
CA ALA A 274 -2.67 6.50 9.87
C ALA A 274 -3.93 5.70 10.20
N ILE A 275 -3.79 4.44 10.65
CA ILE A 275 -4.90 3.62 11.09
C ILE A 275 -5.57 4.24 12.32
N GLN A 276 -4.78 4.63 13.33
CA GLN A 276 -5.27 5.29 14.53
C GLN A 276 -6.03 6.57 14.19
N THR A 277 -5.50 7.36 13.24
CA THR A 277 -6.16 8.58 12.77
C THR A 277 -7.52 8.26 12.11
N LEU A 278 -7.58 7.28 11.20
CA LEU A 278 -8.87 6.90 10.58
C LEU A 278 -9.89 6.33 11.57
N GLN A 279 -9.42 5.73 12.68
CA GLN A 279 -10.30 5.21 13.74
C GLN A 279 -10.89 6.32 14.62
N SER A 280 -10.09 7.33 14.95
CA SER A 280 -10.39 8.32 15.98
C SER A 280 -10.71 9.72 15.45
N ALA A 281 -10.26 10.07 14.24
CA ALA A 281 -10.43 11.40 13.69
C ALA A 281 -11.89 11.67 13.31
N ASN A 282 -12.40 12.81 13.78
CA ASN A 282 -13.66 13.35 13.29
C ASN A 282 -13.41 14.03 11.95
N ILE A 283 -13.64 13.30 10.85
CA ILE A 283 -13.47 13.79 9.49
C ILE A 283 -14.66 14.69 9.15
N LEU A 284 -14.37 15.91 8.71
CA LEU A 284 -15.38 16.85 8.31
C LEU A 284 -15.99 16.44 6.97
N GLU A 285 -17.30 16.28 6.96
CA GLU A 285 -18.08 15.93 5.77
C GLU A 285 -18.98 17.10 5.35
N GLY A 286 -19.37 17.11 4.09
CA GLY A 286 -20.24 18.13 3.52
C GLY A 286 -19.55 19.41 3.04
N ALA A 287 -20.14 20.00 1.98
CA ALA A 287 -19.54 21.10 1.25
C ALA A 287 -19.25 22.34 2.10
N ALA A 288 -20.09 22.67 3.07
CA ALA A 288 -19.90 23.85 3.92
C ALA A 288 -18.64 23.72 4.80
N ALA A 289 -18.43 22.55 5.41
CA ALA A 289 -17.25 22.29 6.23
C ALA A 289 -15.95 22.27 5.37
N ILE A 290 -16.02 21.70 4.18
CA ILE A 290 -14.89 21.69 3.26
C ILE A 290 -14.55 23.12 2.76
N ARG A 291 -15.55 23.95 2.40
CA ARG A 291 -15.33 25.37 2.06
C ARG A 291 -14.66 26.14 3.19
N ALA A 292 -15.03 25.88 4.43
CA ALA A 292 -14.39 26.53 5.58
C ALA A 292 -12.90 26.18 5.68
N VAL A 293 -12.51 24.93 5.41
CA VAL A 293 -11.12 24.49 5.36
C VAL A 293 -10.38 25.11 4.17
N GLN A 294 -10.99 25.09 2.97
CA GLN A 294 -10.42 25.71 1.76
C GLN A 294 -10.14 27.19 1.98
N SER A 295 -11.13 27.95 2.50
CA SER A 295 -10.98 29.40 2.79
C SER A 295 -9.92 29.69 3.83
N ALA A 296 -9.79 28.84 4.86
CA ALA A 296 -8.76 29.02 5.88
C ALA A 296 -7.35 28.77 5.33
N LEU A 297 -7.18 27.75 4.49
CA LEU A 297 -5.91 27.45 3.82
C LEU A 297 -5.57 28.52 2.74
N GLU A 298 -6.57 29.04 2.04
CA GLU A 298 -6.39 30.15 1.09
C GLU A 298 -5.84 31.39 1.79
N ARG A 299 -6.41 31.81 2.94
CA ARG A 299 -5.90 32.94 3.73
C ARG A 299 -4.46 32.75 4.20
N LEU A 300 -4.01 31.51 4.36
CA LEU A 300 -2.63 31.16 4.67
C LEU A 300 -1.72 31.07 3.45
N GLY A 301 -2.28 31.22 2.23
CA GLY A 301 -1.55 31.12 0.95
C GLY A 301 -1.26 29.69 0.49
N LEU A 302 -1.80 28.69 1.19
CA LEU A 302 -1.56 27.26 0.91
C LEU A 302 -2.55 26.66 -0.09
N TYR A 303 -3.73 27.26 -0.27
CA TYR A 303 -4.73 26.79 -1.21
C TYR A 303 -4.99 27.87 -2.28
N LYS A 304 -4.84 27.51 -3.58
CA LYS A 304 -4.90 28.46 -4.71
C LYS A 304 -5.92 28.01 -5.79
N ALA A 305 -6.87 27.18 -5.42
CA ALA A 305 -7.95 26.74 -6.31
C ALA A 305 -9.29 27.34 -5.87
N GLU A 306 -10.35 27.06 -6.64
CA GLU A 306 -11.72 27.48 -6.33
C GLU A 306 -12.20 26.89 -4.99
N ILE A 307 -12.92 27.71 -4.20
CA ILE A 307 -13.56 27.28 -2.96
C ILE A 307 -14.92 26.65 -3.29
N ASP A 308 -14.87 25.43 -3.82
CA ASP A 308 -16.04 24.69 -4.32
C ASP A 308 -16.73 23.81 -3.27
N GLY A 309 -16.08 23.57 -2.13
CA GLY A 309 -16.56 22.65 -1.09
C GLY A 309 -16.31 21.18 -1.42
N THR A 310 -15.41 20.91 -2.35
CA THR A 310 -15.05 19.54 -2.76
C THR A 310 -13.70 19.14 -2.18
N TYR A 311 -13.62 17.94 -1.59
CA TYR A 311 -12.34 17.38 -1.20
C TYR A 311 -11.67 16.72 -2.41
N GLY A 312 -10.61 17.34 -2.90
CA GLY A 312 -9.87 16.89 -4.08
C GLY A 312 -8.34 16.88 -3.86
N PRO A 313 -7.56 16.52 -4.89
CA PRO A 313 -6.09 16.41 -4.79
C PRO A 313 -5.41 17.70 -4.33
N ILE A 314 -5.89 18.86 -4.80
CA ILE A 314 -5.32 20.17 -4.46
C ILE A 314 -5.54 20.48 -2.97
N LEU A 315 -6.77 20.25 -2.47
CA LEU A 315 -7.07 20.44 -1.05
C LEU A 315 -6.26 19.48 -0.17
N ARG A 316 -6.17 18.21 -0.57
CA ARG A 316 -5.35 17.22 0.13
C ARG A 316 -3.88 17.67 0.21
N ALA A 317 -3.30 18.17 -0.87
CA ALA A 317 -1.93 18.66 -0.89
C ALA A 317 -1.72 19.85 0.05
N ALA A 318 -2.64 20.84 0.03
CA ALA A 318 -2.61 21.98 0.91
C ALA A 318 -2.72 21.61 2.39
N ILE A 319 -3.58 20.65 2.72
CA ILE A 319 -3.69 20.10 4.09
C ILE A 319 -2.37 19.44 4.51
N LEU A 320 -1.79 18.58 3.68
CA LEU A 320 -0.52 17.91 3.97
C LEU A 320 0.62 18.90 4.20
N GLU A 321 0.68 19.97 3.41
CA GLU A 321 1.67 21.03 3.58
C GLU A 321 1.48 21.74 4.94
N PHE A 322 0.24 22.10 5.28
CA PHE A 322 -0.09 22.72 6.56
C PHE A 322 0.25 21.80 7.74
N GLU A 323 -0.15 20.54 7.68
CA GLU A 323 0.10 19.54 8.75
C GLU A 323 1.60 19.40 9.00
N ARG A 324 2.42 19.26 7.94
CA ARG A 324 3.89 19.15 8.05
C ARG A 324 4.51 20.39 8.65
N ALA A 325 4.11 21.57 8.18
CA ALA A 325 4.64 22.87 8.68
C ALA A 325 4.29 23.11 10.15
N ASN A 326 3.25 22.46 10.68
CA ASN A 326 2.79 22.63 12.07
C ASN A 326 3.05 21.40 12.97
N GLY A 327 3.89 20.44 12.54
CA GLY A 327 4.22 19.24 13.31
C GLY A 327 3.02 18.34 13.60
N MET A 328 1.97 18.39 12.76
CA MET A 328 0.80 17.54 12.84
C MET A 328 1.03 16.21 12.07
N PRO A 329 0.33 15.13 12.42
CA PRO A 329 0.34 13.93 11.59
C PRO A 329 -0.07 14.26 10.15
N ALA A 330 0.76 13.88 9.17
CA ALA A 330 0.55 14.18 7.75
C ALA A 330 -0.52 13.24 7.14
N THR A 331 -1.77 13.55 7.38
CA THR A 331 -2.92 12.74 6.94
C THR A 331 -3.51 13.21 5.61
N GLY A 332 -3.44 14.52 5.35
CA GLY A 332 -4.11 15.18 4.23
C GLY A 332 -5.62 15.21 4.37
N LEU A 333 -6.18 14.89 5.56
CA LEU A 333 -7.61 14.81 5.78
C LEU A 333 -8.17 16.07 6.44
N PRO A 334 -9.37 16.52 6.06
CA PRO A 334 -10.06 17.64 6.66
C PRO A 334 -10.67 17.22 8.00
N THR A 335 -9.86 17.16 9.05
CA THR A 335 -10.30 16.77 10.40
C THR A 335 -10.78 17.97 11.22
N SER A 336 -11.60 17.71 12.26
CA SER A 336 -12.00 18.75 13.22
C SER A 336 -10.78 19.39 13.91
N THR A 337 -9.75 18.60 14.23
CA THR A 337 -8.48 19.06 14.81
C THR A 337 -7.74 20.03 13.87
N LEU A 338 -7.66 19.67 12.57
CA LEU A 338 -7.12 20.57 11.55
C LEU A 338 -7.88 21.88 11.50
N ALA A 339 -9.22 21.83 11.44
CA ALA A 339 -10.06 23.03 11.37
C ALA A 339 -9.93 23.93 12.61
N GLN A 340 -9.77 23.37 13.80
CA GLN A 340 -9.48 24.12 15.03
C GLN A 340 -8.14 24.83 14.94
N ARG A 341 -7.09 24.13 14.48
CA ARG A 341 -5.75 24.71 14.33
C ARG A 341 -5.73 25.83 13.30
N LEU A 342 -6.40 25.64 12.16
CA LEU A 342 -6.54 26.67 11.12
C LEU A 342 -7.25 27.92 11.65
N ARG A 343 -8.33 27.77 12.44
CA ARG A 343 -9.05 28.89 13.06
C ARG A 343 -8.17 29.67 14.05
N ALA A 344 -7.45 28.97 14.92
CA ALA A 344 -6.56 29.59 15.88
C ALA A 344 -5.47 30.43 15.18
N MET A 345 -4.90 29.96 14.10
CA MET A 345 -3.89 30.70 13.34
C MET A 345 -4.46 31.88 12.52
N SER A 346 -5.70 31.76 12.05
CA SER A 346 -6.38 32.84 11.33
C SER A 346 -6.84 33.97 12.27
N ALA A 347 -7.04 33.70 13.55
CA ALA A 347 -7.41 34.69 14.57
C ALA A 347 -6.17 35.45 15.14
N ALA A 348 -4.98 34.92 14.95
CA ALA A 348 -3.72 35.49 15.44
C ALA A 348 -3.02 36.42 14.42
N ARG A 349 -3.60 36.56 13.23
CA ARG A 349 -3.20 37.50 12.17
C ARG A 349 -4.19 38.66 12.06
#